data_5a8932eea1e7c8f681cc20a0324f7dac
#
_entry.id   5a8932eea1e7c8f681cc20a0324f7dac
#
_cell.length_a   1.000
_cell.length_b   1.000
_cell.length_c   1.000
_cell.angle_alpha   90.00
_cell.angle_beta   90.00
_cell.angle_gamma   90.00
#
_symmetry.space_group_name_H-M   'P 1'
#
loop_
_entity.id
_entity.type
_entity.pdbx_description
1 polymer ?
#
loop_
_entity_poly.entity_id
_entity_poly.type
_entity_poly.pdbx_seq_one_letter_code
_entity_poly.pdbx_strand_id
1 'polypeptide(L)'
;ALSSAASDVYKRQHVGEKMTARSFPSLLAALLYSASLVPIQIPEKDTLQKLVLSHMAKTKKKQKALEKDLLRAEDADTQKIMADTLMAYGTAIKKGEQAATLQNIYTNEPLTIALQPQLTAIENAQAYYKRYNKYKRAVSEIHTQQAETDSLLAYLESLDASLDTAITKGDVSEIKEEIIALGLLPKPRKKMAVQSKSVPLKVVLSEDTLLYVGKNNKQNDYVTFKLGRAHDLWFHAKNIPGSHVILKTTLPSPR
;
A
#
# COMPACT_ATOMS: atom_id res chain seq x y z
N ALA A 1 38.93 -8.28 24.35
CA ALA A 1 38.25 -8.82 25.54
C ALA A 1 36.73 -8.97 25.35
N LEU A 2 36.10 -8.27 24.41
CA LEU A 2 34.65 -8.39 24.10
C LEU A 2 34.30 -9.61 23.23
N SER A 3 35.28 -10.30 22.63
CA SER A 3 35.03 -11.44 21.73
C SER A 3 34.75 -12.75 22.49
N SER A 4 35.20 -12.89 23.74
CA SER A 4 35.04 -14.13 24.51
C SER A 4 33.64 -14.26 25.15
N ALA A 5 33.08 -13.14 25.63
CA ALA A 5 31.77 -13.15 26.29
C ALA A 5 30.59 -13.44 25.31
N ALA A 6 30.67 -12.93 24.08
CA ALA A 6 29.67 -13.23 23.07
C ALA A 6 29.68 -14.69 22.59
N SER A 7 30.86 -15.31 22.57
CA SER A 7 31.05 -16.73 22.27
C SER A 7 30.40 -17.65 23.33
N ASP A 8 30.47 -17.28 24.63
CA ASP A 8 29.97 -18.11 25.72
C ASP A 8 28.46 -18.03 25.92
N VAL A 9 27.83 -16.91 25.59
CA VAL A 9 26.35 -16.78 25.63
C VAL A 9 25.69 -17.63 24.55
N TYR A 10 26.29 -17.75 23.37
CA TYR A 10 25.75 -18.57 22.29
C TYR A 10 25.86 -20.07 22.53
N LYS A 11 26.86 -20.51 23.33
CA LYS A 11 27.04 -21.92 23.69
C LYS A 11 25.98 -22.49 24.64
N ARG A 12 25.20 -21.65 25.33
CA ARG A 12 24.24 -22.11 26.37
C ARG A 12 22.81 -22.32 25.89
N GLN A 13 22.46 -22.01 24.65
CA GLN A 13 21.05 -22.03 24.18
C GLN A 13 20.62 -23.29 23.42
N HIS A 14 21.49 -24.27 23.17
CA HIS A 14 21.10 -25.50 22.47
C HIS A 14 21.51 -26.73 23.25
N VAL A 15 20.54 -27.39 23.86
CA VAL A 15 20.69 -28.73 24.46
C VAL A 15 20.12 -29.75 23.48
N GLY A 16 20.99 -30.57 22.90
CA GLY A 16 20.62 -31.78 22.16
C GLY A 16 20.97 -31.75 20.67
N GLU A 17 21.96 -32.51 20.33
CA GLU A 17 22.54 -32.88 19.04
C GLU A 17 23.85 -32.17 18.68
N LYS A 18 24.77 -32.91 18.05
CA LYS A 18 26.18 -32.56 17.78
C LYS A 18 26.36 -31.12 17.33
N MET A 19 26.76 -30.26 18.25
CA MET A 19 27.02 -28.85 17.98
C MET A 19 28.39 -28.68 17.34
N THR A 20 28.43 -28.14 16.12
CA THR A 20 29.66 -27.60 15.52
C THR A 20 29.75 -26.10 15.86
N ALA A 21 30.74 -25.74 16.69
CA ALA A 21 31.02 -24.33 16.97
C ALA A 21 31.61 -23.67 15.73
N ARG A 22 31.04 -22.53 15.31
CA ARG A 22 31.55 -21.71 14.23
C ARG A 22 31.85 -20.29 14.76
N SER A 23 33.05 -19.82 14.49
CA SER A 23 33.47 -18.47 14.87
C SER A 23 33.11 -17.49 13.75
N PHE A 24 32.58 -16.32 14.10
CA PHE A 24 32.24 -15.25 13.16
C PHE A 24 32.97 -13.96 13.52
N PRO A 25 33.47 -13.20 12.53
CA PRO A 25 34.23 -11.98 12.75
C PRO A 25 33.38 -10.84 13.34
N SER A 26 32.04 -10.92 13.26
CA SER A 26 31.12 -9.95 13.85
C SER A 26 29.77 -10.57 14.15
N LEU A 27 28.99 -9.94 15.04
CA LEU A 27 27.60 -10.34 15.34
C LEU A 27 26.74 -10.30 14.06
N LEU A 28 26.96 -9.32 13.19
CA LEU A 28 26.25 -9.22 11.92
C LEU A 28 26.53 -10.42 11.02
N ALA A 29 27.78 -10.87 10.92
CA ALA A 29 28.15 -12.05 10.15
C ALA A 29 27.51 -13.32 10.70
N ALA A 30 27.41 -13.46 12.03
CA ALA A 30 26.71 -14.57 12.69
C ALA A 30 25.20 -14.54 12.41
N LEU A 31 24.58 -13.35 12.44
CA LEU A 31 23.15 -13.15 12.13
C LEU A 31 22.86 -13.44 10.65
N LEU A 32 23.67 -12.96 9.73
CA LEU A 32 23.54 -13.24 8.30
C LEU A 32 23.71 -14.73 8.00
N TYR A 33 24.66 -15.38 8.67
CA TYR A 33 24.84 -16.84 8.55
C TYR A 33 23.65 -17.61 9.15
N SER A 34 23.15 -17.23 10.31
CA SER A 34 21.96 -17.88 10.91
C SER A 34 20.72 -17.72 10.03
N ALA A 35 20.56 -16.59 9.37
CA ALA A 35 19.51 -16.35 8.40
C ALA A 35 19.65 -17.21 7.12
N SER A 36 20.88 -17.64 6.79
CA SER A 36 21.15 -18.51 5.64
C SER A 36 20.98 -20.00 5.96
N LEU A 37 20.93 -20.38 7.25
CA LEU A 37 20.73 -21.76 7.70
C LEU A 37 19.24 -22.12 7.69
N VAL A 38 18.82 -22.76 6.60
CA VAL A 38 17.52 -23.42 6.40
C VAL A 38 16.32 -22.53 6.77
N PRO A 39 15.63 -21.96 5.78
CA PRO A 39 14.36 -21.32 6.06
C PRO A 39 13.43 -22.36 6.70
N ILE A 40 12.99 -22.10 7.92
CA ILE A 40 11.90 -22.86 8.54
C ILE A 40 10.73 -22.74 7.57
N GLN A 41 10.45 -23.79 6.80
CA GLN A 41 9.31 -23.79 5.90
C GLN A 41 8.05 -23.76 6.77
N ILE A 42 7.34 -22.66 6.71
CA ILE A 42 6.03 -22.50 7.30
C ILE A 42 5.04 -22.55 6.12
N PRO A 43 4.40 -23.70 5.83
CA PRO A 43 3.54 -23.85 4.63
C PRO A 43 2.41 -22.82 4.59
N GLU A 44 1.96 -22.37 5.76
CA GLU A 44 0.93 -21.34 5.88
C GLU A 44 1.44 -19.97 5.37
N LYS A 45 2.72 -19.64 5.58
CA LYS A 45 3.37 -18.42 5.07
C LYS A 45 3.25 -18.33 3.56
N ASP A 46 3.63 -19.39 2.84
CA ASP A 46 3.59 -19.43 1.38
C ASP A 46 2.15 -19.26 0.86
N THR A 47 1.18 -19.86 1.56
CA THR A 47 -0.24 -19.73 1.20
C THR A 47 -0.75 -18.31 1.37
N LEU A 48 -0.39 -17.66 2.49
CA LEU A 48 -0.76 -16.27 2.76
C LEU A 48 -0.08 -15.32 1.78
N GLN A 49 1.19 -15.56 1.46
CA GLN A 49 1.94 -14.74 0.51
C GLN A 49 1.32 -14.80 -0.89
N LYS A 50 0.99 -16.00 -1.39
CA LYS A 50 0.26 -16.16 -2.66
C LYS A 50 -1.08 -15.42 -2.68
N LEU A 51 -1.81 -15.46 -1.56
CA LEU A 51 -3.07 -14.72 -1.41
C LEU A 51 -2.83 -13.21 -1.51
N VAL A 52 -1.87 -12.66 -0.74
CA VAL A 52 -1.54 -11.23 -0.74
C VAL A 52 -1.11 -10.79 -2.13
N LEU A 53 -0.19 -11.50 -2.79
CA LEU A 53 0.26 -11.20 -4.16
C LEU A 53 -0.89 -11.22 -5.17
N SER A 54 -1.83 -12.17 -5.04
CA SER A 54 -3.03 -12.21 -5.89
C SER A 54 -3.90 -10.96 -5.71
N HIS A 55 -4.08 -10.50 -4.46
CA HIS A 55 -4.83 -9.28 -4.17
C HIS A 55 -4.10 -8.02 -4.66
N MET A 56 -2.77 -7.95 -4.50
CA MET A 56 -1.95 -6.87 -5.07
C MET A 56 -2.12 -6.77 -6.59
N ALA A 57 -2.08 -7.92 -7.29
CA ALA A 57 -2.29 -7.94 -8.75
C ALA A 57 -3.67 -7.42 -9.16
N LYS A 58 -4.73 -7.81 -8.42
CA LYS A 58 -6.10 -7.31 -8.64
C LYS A 58 -6.20 -5.81 -8.36
N THR A 59 -5.59 -5.34 -7.27
CA THR A 59 -5.58 -3.92 -6.89
C THR A 59 -4.82 -3.08 -7.92
N LYS A 60 -3.66 -3.51 -8.41
CA LYS A 60 -2.93 -2.85 -9.50
C LYS A 60 -3.72 -2.82 -10.81
N LYS A 61 -4.50 -3.86 -11.10
CA LYS A 61 -5.41 -3.86 -12.26
C LYS A 61 -6.54 -2.84 -12.09
N LYS A 62 -7.11 -2.72 -10.88
CA LYS A 62 -8.14 -1.70 -10.57
C LYS A 62 -7.55 -0.29 -10.71
N GLN A 63 -6.35 -0.04 -10.19
CA GLN A 63 -5.64 1.25 -10.31
C GLN A 63 -5.52 1.68 -11.77
N LYS A 64 -5.02 0.80 -12.65
CA LYS A 64 -4.91 1.07 -14.09
C LYS A 64 -6.28 1.32 -14.77
N ALA A 65 -7.33 0.67 -14.30
CA ALA A 65 -8.67 0.90 -14.82
C ALA A 65 -9.19 2.29 -14.42
N LEU A 66 -8.97 2.70 -13.17
CA LEU A 66 -9.33 4.03 -12.66
C LEU A 66 -8.56 5.14 -13.37
N GLU A 67 -7.27 4.96 -13.65
CA GLU A 67 -6.46 5.90 -14.45
C GLU A 67 -7.07 6.09 -15.87
N LYS A 68 -7.44 4.98 -16.51
CA LYS A 68 -8.06 5.02 -17.84
C LYS A 68 -9.44 5.70 -17.81
N ASP A 69 -10.21 5.47 -16.76
CA ASP A 69 -11.53 6.10 -16.63
C ASP A 69 -11.40 7.59 -16.29
N LEU A 70 -10.36 7.99 -15.54
CA LEU A 70 -10.05 9.40 -15.30
C LEU A 70 -9.71 10.13 -16.60
N LEU A 71 -8.82 9.57 -17.43
CA LEU A 71 -8.49 10.14 -18.75
C LEU A 71 -9.73 10.34 -19.64
N ARG A 72 -10.70 9.43 -19.58
CA ARG A 72 -11.97 9.58 -20.30
C ARG A 72 -12.88 10.66 -19.71
N ALA A 73 -12.80 10.86 -18.40
CA ALA A 73 -13.61 11.86 -17.70
C ALA A 73 -13.03 13.28 -17.80
N GLU A 74 -11.73 13.42 -18.10
CA GLU A 74 -11.08 14.71 -18.39
C GLU A 74 -11.68 15.42 -19.63
N ASP A 75 -12.35 14.66 -20.53
CA ASP A 75 -13.11 15.22 -21.65
C ASP A 75 -14.41 15.94 -21.21
N ALA A 76 -14.69 16.05 -19.92
CA ALA A 76 -15.88 16.71 -19.42
C ALA A 76 -15.99 18.18 -19.91
N ASP A 77 -14.89 18.93 -19.86
CA ASP A 77 -14.89 20.34 -20.26
C ASP A 77 -15.17 20.52 -21.76
N THR A 78 -14.69 19.59 -22.59
CA THR A 78 -15.04 19.55 -24.02
C THR A 78 -16.55 19.37 -24.24
N GLN A 79 -17.19 18.49 -23.45
CA GLN A 79 -18.65 18.32 -23.52
C GLN A 79 -19.41 19.59 -23.13
N LYS A 80 -18.91 20.33 -22.14
CA LYS A 80 -19.47 21.62 -21.74
C LYS A 80 -19.32 22.67 -22.86
N ILE A 81 -18.12 22.80 -23.43
CA ILE A 81 -17.84 23.73 -24.53
C ILE A 81 -18.75 23.45 -25.70
N MET A 82 -18.94 22.16 -26.08
CA MET A 82 -19.88 21.79 -27.15
C MET A 82 -21.31 22.19 -26.82
N ALA A 83 -21.76 21.96 -25.57
CA ALA A 83 -23.11 22.33 -25.13
C ALA A 83 -23.33 23.85 -25.16
N ASP A 84 -22.38 24.61 -24.58
CA ASP A 84 -22.46 26.08 -24.53
C ASP A 84 -22.47 26.68 -25.94
N THR A 85 -21.62 26.14 -26.83
CA THR A 85 -21.57 26.58 -28.26
C THR A 85 -22.87 26.25 -28.97
N LEU A 86 -23.44 25.06 -28.79
CA LEU A 86 -24.75 24.70 -29.35
C LEU A 86 -25.89 25.59 -28.85
N MET A 87 -25.86 25.98 -27.57
CA MET A 87 -26.85 26.91 -27.02
C MET A 87 -26.75 28.31 -27.64
N ALA A 88 -25.52 28.78 -27.87
CA ALA A 88 -25.30 30.10 -28.48
C ALA A 88 -25.74 30.16 -29.95
N TYR A 89 -25.53 29.08 -30.70
CA TYR A 89 -25.83 29.03 -32.16
C TYR A 89 -27.04 28.18 -32.53
N GLY A 90 -27.85 27.77 -31.56
CA GLY A 90 -28.94 26.80 -31.73
C GLY A 90 -30.00 27.17 -32.79
N THR A 91 -30.21 28.47 -33.03
CA THR A 91 -31.15 28.95 -34.05
C THR A 91 -30.65 28.76 -35.49
N ALA A 92 -29.33 28.64 -35.68
CA ALA A 92 -28.71 28.46 -36.99
C ALA A 92 -28.69 27.00 -37.47
N ILE A 93 -28.94 26.02 -36.58
CA ILE A 93 -28.84 24.58 -36.82
C ILE A 93 -30.22 24.03 -37.14
N LYS A 94 -30.34 23.36 -38.28
CA LYS A 94 -31.60 22.69 -38.69
C LYS A 94 -31.67 21.28 -38.09
N LYS A 95 -32.88 20.87 -37.70
CA LYS A 95 -33.12 19.49 -37.30
C LYS A 95 -32.84 18.53 -38.45
N GLY A 96 -32.14 17.44 -38.22
CA GLY A 96 -31.75 16.45 -39.23
C GLY A 96 -30.25 16.47 -39.54
N GLU A 97 -29.52 17.50 -39.14
CA GLU A 97 -28.07 17.57 -39.31
C GLU A 97 -27.34 16.55 -38.40
N GLN A 98 -26.29 15.89 -38.93
CA GLN A 98 -25.46 14.93 -38.19
C GLN A 98 -24.27 15.58 -37.48
N ALA A 99 -23.87 16.76 -37.93
CA ALA A 99 -22.79 17.56 -37.34
C ALA A 99 -22.98 19.03 -37.71
N ALA A 100 -22.47 19.91 -36.86
CA ALA A 100 -22.40 21.35 -37.14
C ALA A 100 -20.98 21.84 -36.85
N THR A 101 -20.43 22.65 -37.78
CA THR A 101 -19.17 23.36 -37.55
C THR A 101 -19.48 24.78 -37.14
N LEU A 102 -19.20 25.13 -35.91
CA LEU A 102 -19.52 26.41 -35.27
C LEU A 102 -18.25 27.05 -34.73
N GLN A 103 -18.27 28.33 -34.44
CA GLN A 103 -17.18 28.98 -33.71
C GLN A 103 -17.32 28.68 -32.23
N ASN A 104 -16.24 28.12 -31.64
CA ASN A 104 -16.14 27.90 -30.19
C ASN A 104 -16.28 29.24 -29.47
N ILE A 105 -17.26 29.36 -28.59
CA ILE A 105 -17.57 30.66 -27.92
C ILE A 105 -16.46 31.13 -26.98
N TYR A 106 -15.49 30.25 -26.60
CA TYR A 106 -14.40 30.58 -25.71
C TYR A 106 -13.08 30.90 -26.43
N THR A 107 -12.78 30.17 -27.54
CA THR A 107 -11.51 30.34 -28.28
C THR A 107 -11.67 31.01 -29.64
N ASN A 108 -12.89 31.15 -30.11
CA ASN A 108 -13.23 31.66 -31.44
C ASN A 108 -12.65 30.80 -32.60
N GLU A 109 -12.26 29.58 -32.34
CA GLU A 109 -11.76 28.62 -33.33
C GLU A 109 -12.91 27.75 -33.86
N PRO A 110 -12.79 27.19 -35.09
CA PRO A 110 -13.79 26.27 -35.61
C PRO A 110 -13.91 25.02 -34.74
N LEU A 111 -15.11 24.68 -34.29
CA LEU A 111 -15.45 23.51 -33.51
C LEU A 111 -16.51 22.70 -34.25
N THR A 112 -16.18 21.45 -34.61
CA THR A 112 -17.13 20.51 -35.19
C THR A 112 -17.78 19.69 -34.10
N ILE A 113 -19.11 19.80 -34.01
CA ILE A 113 -19.92 19.14 -32.98
C ILE A 113 -20.80 18.09 -33.64
N ALA A 114 -20.69 16.84 -33.19
CA ALA A 114 -21.56 15.75 -33.63
C ALA A 114 -22.98 15.94 -33.07
N LEU A 115 -23.98 15.76 -33.91
CA LEU A 115 -25.39 15.94 -33.56
C LEU A 115 -26.15 14.61 -33.70
N GLN A 116 -27.16 14.43 -32.87
CA GLN A 116 -28.19 13.41 -33.07
C GLN A 116 -29.29 14.02 -33.98
N PRO A 117 -29.49 13.51 -35.21
CA PRO A 117 -30.36 14.13 -36.19
C PRO A 117 -31.83 14.22 -35.76
N GLN A 118 -32.26 13.31 -34.92
CA GLN A 118 -33.63 13.27 -34.38
C GLN A 118 -33.90 14.36 -33.33
N LEU A 119 -32.86 14.95 -32.77
CA LEU A 119 -32.93 15.99 -31.76
C LEU A 119 -32.77 17.39 -32.37
N THR A 120 -33.36 18.39 -31.72
CA THR A 120 -33.11 19.81 -32.01
C THR A 120 -31.71 20.21 -31.49
N ALA A 121 -31.21 21.37 -31.88
CA ALA A 121 -29.95 21.90 -31.37
C ALA A 121 -29.94 22.01 -29.83
N ILE A 122 -31.05 22.49 -29.24
CA ILE A 122 -31.20 22.62 -27.80
C ILE A 122 -31.20 21.26 -27.09
N GLU A 123 -31.90 20.26 -27.63
CA GLU A 123 -31.91 18.91 -27.10
C GLU A 123 -30.51 18.24 -27.19
N ASN A 124 -29.79 18.49 -28.30
CA ASN A 124 -28.38 18.07 -28.41
C ASN A 124 -27.49 18.75 -27.35
N ALA A 125 -27.63 20.05 -27.14
CA ALA A 125 -26.93 20.77 -26.09
C ALA A 125 -27.22 20.17 -24.69
N GLN A 126 -28.50 19.90 -24.41
CA GLN A 126 -28.89 19.23 -23.14
C GLN A 126 -28.26 17.84 -22.98
N ALA A 127 -28.15 17.07 -24.09
CA ALA A 127 -27.49 15.77 -24.08
C ALA A 127 -25.96 15.89 -23.74
N TYR A 128 -25.31 16.93 -24.29
CA TYR A 128 -23.92 17.25 -23.95
C TYR A 128 -23.75 17.71 -22.50
N TYR A 129 -24.63 18.58 -21.97
CA TYR A 129 -24.63 18.94 -20.55
C TYR A 129 -24.85 17.75 -19.64
N LYS A 130 -25.73 16.81 -20.01
CA LYS A 130 -25.94 15.58 -19.25
C LYS A 130 -24.65 14.74 -19.18
N ARG A 131 -23.89 14.64 -20.28
CA ARG A 131 -22.58 13.96 -20.31
C ARG A 131 -21.57 14.71 -19.45
N TYR A 132 -21.45 16.02 -19.56
CA TYR A 132 -20.61 16.87 -18.71
C TYR A 132 -20.86 16.62 -17.22
N ASN A 133 -22.10 16.70 -16.79
CA ASN A 133 -22.47 16.49 -15.39
C ASN A 133 -22.15 15.06 -14.92
N LYS A 134 -22.35 14.05 -15.78
CA LYS A 134 -21.96 12.68 -15.49
C LYS A 134 -20.45 12.53 -15.30
N TYR A 135 -19.65 13.09 -16.21
CA TYR A 135 -18.19 13.02 -16.15
C TYR A 135 -17.64 13.79 -14.94
N LYS A 136 -18.14 15.00 -14.68
CA LYS A 136 -17.73 15.78 -13.50
C LYS A 136 -17.96 15.05 -12.16
N ARG A 137 -19.10 14.35 -12.02
CA ARG A 137 -19.36 13.52 -10.84
C ARG A 137 -18.44 12.31 -10.81
N ALA A 138 -18.18 11.68 -11.96
CA ALA A 138 -17.30 10.53 -12.06
C ALA A 138 -15.86 10.87 -11.65
N VAL A 139 -15.32 12.02 -12.02
CA VAL A 139 -13.96 12.45 -11.62
C VAL A 139 -13.78 12.45 -10.11
N SER A 140 -14.72 13.07 -9.36
CA SER A 140 -14.65 13.12 -7.90
C SER A 140 -14.67 11.72 -7.29
N GLU A 141 -15.54 10.85 -7.80
CA GLU A 141 -15.65 9.46 -7.32
C GLU A 141 -14.38 8.65 -7.67
N ILE A 142 -13.84 8.84 -8.88
CA ILE A 142 -12.59 8.17 -9.31
C ILE A 142 -11.44 8.56 -8.40
N HIS A 143 -11.28 9.85 -8.06
CA HIS A 143 -10.21 10.29 -7.14
C HIS A 143 -10.33 9.65 -5.76
N THR A 144 -11.55 9.56 -5.22
CA THR A 144 -11.79 8.86 -3.94
C THR A 144 -11.37 7.40 -4.04
N GLN A 145 -11.80 6.70 -5.10
CA GLN A 145 -11.45 5.30 -5.31
C GLN A 145 -9.96 5.08 -5.59
N GLN A 146 -9.27 6.04 -6.23
CA GLN A 146 -7.82 5.99 -6.40
C GLN A 146 -7.12 6.05 -5.04
N ALA A 147 -7.46 7.03 -4.18
CA ALA A 147 -6.87 7.15 -2.85
C ALA A 147 -7.07 5.89 -1.99
N GLU A 148 -8.27 5.29 -2.02
CA GLU A 148 -8.57 4.03 -1.35
C GLU A 148 -7.74 2.86 -1.93
N THR A 149 -7.62 2.81 -3.26
CA THR A 149 -6.90 1.74 -3.97
C THR A 149 -5.40 1.83 -3.69
N ASP A 150 -4.83 3.04 -3.67
CA ASP A 150 -3.42 3.29 -3.35
C ASP A 150 -3.11 2.93 -1.90
N SER A 151 -3.99 3.32 -0.97
CA SER A 151 -3.88 2.96 0.45
C SER A 151 -3.94 1.45 0.66
N LEU A 152 -4.85 0.76 -0.03
CA LEU A 152 -4.95 -0.70 0.02
C LEU A 152 -3.69 -1.37 -0.55
N LEU A 153 -3.18 -0.88 -1.68
CA LEU A 153 -1.97 -1.42 -2.29
C LEU A 153 -0.77 -1.28 -1.36
N ALA A 154 -0.54 -0.10 -0.79
CA ALA A 154 0.53 0.14 0.18
C ALA A 154 0.41 -0.79 1.40
N TYR A 155 -0.81 -1.03 1.90
CA TYR A 155 -1.04 -1.96 3.00
C TYR A 155 -0.76 -3.41 2.62
N LEU A 156 -1.16 -3.85 1.42
CA LEU A 156 -0.84 -5.19 0.91
C LEU A 156 0.67 -5.38 0.72
N GLU A 157 1.38 -4.37 0.24
CA GLU A 157 2.84 -4.38 0.12
C GLU A 157 3.53 -4.49 1.50
N SER A 158 2.99 -3.84 2.52
CA SER A 158 3.50 -3.98 3.89
C SER A 158 3.26 -5.38 4.48
N LEU A 159 2.13 -6.02 4.15
CA LEU A 159 1.85 -7.41 4.54
C LEU A 159 2.80 -8.40 3.86
N ASP A 160 3.08 -8.19 2.57
CA ASP A 160 4.03 -9.02 1.81
C ASP A 160 5.44 -8.93 2.41
N ALA A 161 5.93 -7.72 2.66
CA ALA A 161 7.22 -7.48 3.33
C ALA A 161 7.27 -8.09 4.74
N SER A 162 6.16 -8.03 5.50
CA SER A 162 6.07 -8.65 6.82
C SER A 162 6.09 -10.17 6.73
N LEU A 163 5.44 -10.76 5.73
CA LEU A 163 5.51 -12.19 5.47
C LEU A 163 6.93 -12.62 5.10
N ASP A 164 7.62 -11.86 4.26
CA ASP A 164 9.00 -12.16 3.88
C ASP A 164 9.93 -12.27 5.10
N THR A 165 9.79 -11.35 6.04
CA THR A 165 10.61 -11.28 7.27
C THR A 165 10.13 -12.19 8.39
N ALA A 166 8.94 -12.79 8.30
CA ALA A 166 8.39 -13.69 9.31
C ALA A 166 9.19 -15.00 9.40
N ILE A 167 9.72 -15.30 10.58
CA ILE A 167 10.56 -16.48 10.86
C ILE A 167 9.92 -17.46 11.85
N THR A 168 8.86 -17.05 12.55
CA THR A 168 8.17 -17.90 13.52
C THR A 168 6.70 -18.11 13.15
N LYS A 169 6.10 -19.21 13.64
CA LYS A 169 4.65 -19.43 13.51
C LYS A 169 3.83 -18.31 14.17
N GLY A 170 4.35 -17.71 15.24
CA GLY A 170 3.72 -16.56 15.91
C GLY A 170 3.66 -15.34 15.01
N ASP A 171 4.76 -15.02 14.30
CA ASP A 171 4.81 -13.91 13.35
C ASP A 171 3.77 -14.10 12.24
N VAL A 172 3.74 -15.31 11.65
CA VAL A 172 2.78 -15.64 10.58
C VAL A 172 1.33 -15.59 11.07
N SER A 173 1.07 -16.02 12.32
CA SER A 173 -0.27 -15.97 12.91
C SER A 173 -0.77 -14.53 13.10
N GLU A 174 0.09 -13.61 13.54
CA GLU A 174 -0.26 -12.18 13.68
C GLU A 174 -0.57 -11.54 12.33
N ILE A 175 0.24 -11.80 11.31
CA ILE A 175 -0.01 -11.31 9.94
C ILE A 175 -1.30 -11.90 9.38
N LYS A 176 -1.58 -13.18 9.64
CA LYS A 176 -2.86 -13.81 9.27
C LYS A 176 -4.06 -13.11 9.89
N GLU A 177 -3.97 -12.71 11.17
CA GLU A 177 -5.02 -11.92 11.82
C GLU A 177 -5.26 -10.58 11.11
N GLU A 178 -4.20 -9.91 10.65
CA GLU A 178 -4.31 -8.68 9.87
C GLU A 178 -5.00 -8.94 8.52
N ILE A 179 -4.64 -10.01 7.81
CA ILE A 179 -5.27 -10.43 6.54
C ILE A 179 -6.76 -10.74 6.74
N ILE A 180 -7.12 -11.37 7.86
CA ILE A 180 -8.53 -11.63 8.24
C ILE A 180 -9.26 -10.31 8.55
N ALA A 181 -8.61 -9.40 9.29
CA ALA A 181 -9.18 -8.09 9.62
C ALA A 181 -9.44 -7.24 8.36
N LEU A 182 -8.57 -7.35 7.35
CA LEU A 182 -8.74 -6.73 6.03
C LEU A 182 -9.86 -7.38 5.19
N GLY A 183 -10.41 -8.51 5.63
CA GLY A 183 -11.48 -9.23 4.93
C GLY A 183 -11.00 -10.11 3.77
N LEU A 184 -9.71 -10.34 3.61
CA LEU A 184 -9.14 -11.19 2.54
C LEU A 184 -9.25 -12.68 2.87
N LEU A 185 -9.45 -13.02 4.14
CA LEU A 185 -9.75 -14.37 4.62
C LEU A 185 -11.02 -14.36 5.47
N PRO A 186 -11.79 -15.46 5.46
CA PRO A 186 -12.95 -15.59 6.32
C PRO A 186 -12.55 -15.64 7.80
N LYS A 187 -13.39 -15.05 8.64
CA LYS A 187 -13.20 -15.14 10.10
C LYS A 187 -13.33 -16.60 10.54
N PRO A 188 -12.41 -17.12 11.37
CA PRO A 188 -12.51 -18.49 11.86
C PRO A 188 -13.78 -18.68 12.70
N ARG A 189 -14.47 -19.79 12.51
CA ARG A 189 -15.72 -20.13 13.24
C ARG A 189 -15.50 -20.39 14.73
N LYS A 190 -14.28 -20.78 15.11
CA LYS A 190 -13.87 -20.97 16.53
C LYS A 190 -12.78 -19.96 16.86
N LYS A 191 -12.79 -19.42 18.10
CA LYS A 191 -11.65 -18.60 18.56
C LYS A 191 -10.38 -19.45 18.42
N MET A 192 -9.41 -18.95 17.66
CA MET A 192 -8.10 -19.57 17.60
C MET A 192 -7.53 -19.58 19.03
N ALA A 193 -6.88 -20.69 19.40
CA ALA A 193 -6.15 -20.72 20.67
C ALA A 193 -5.20 -19.51 20.69
N VAL A 194 -5.20 -18.81 21.83
CA VAL A 194 -4.32 -17.65 22.03
C VAL A 194 -2.88 -18.16 21.95
N GLN A 195 -2.29 -18.06 20.76
CA GLN A 195 -0.85 -18.25 20.64
C GLN A 195 -0.15 -17.09 21.36
N SER A 196 0.99 -17.35 21.97
CA SER A 196 1.80 -16.30 22.59
C SER A 196 2.00 -15.18 21.58
N LYS A 197 1.59 -13.96 21.94
CA LYS A 197 1.78 -12.79 21.08
C LYS A 197 3.26 -12.68 20.74
N SER A 198 3.55 -12.57 19.46
CA SER A 198 4.89 -12.24 19.01
C SER A 198 5.26 -10.84 19.54
N VAL A 199 6.49 -10.68 19.99
CA VAL A 199 6.99 -9.41 20.51
C VAL A 199 7.99 -8.81 19.52
N PRO A 200 8.12 -7.46 19.46
CA PRO A 200 9.16 -6.82 18.67
C PRO A 200 10.54 -7.40 19.01
N LEU A 201 11.40 -7.47 18.01
CA LEU A 201 12.77 -7.88 18.22
C LEU A 201 13.47 -6.84 19.09
N LYS A 202 14.06 -7.29 20.19
CA LYS A 202 14.89 -6.46 21.08
C LYS A 202 16.34 -6.86 20.91
N VAL A 203 17.19 -5.90 20.56
CA VAL A 203 18.65 -6.10 20.46
C VAL A 203 19.31 -5.17 21.47
N VAL A 204 20.19 -5.72 22.29
CA VAL A 204 21.02 -4.96 23.22
C VAL A 204 22.34 -4.65 22.49
N LEU A 205 22.58 -3.39 22.20
CA LEU A 205 23.81 -2.92 21.53
C LEU A 205 24.91 -2.60 22.54
N SER A 206 24.53 -2.01 23.68
CA SER A 206 25.39 -1.76 24.84
C SER A 206 24.54 -1.72 26.12
N GLU A 207 25.16 -1.48 27.27
CA GLU A 207 24.45 -1.29 28.55
C GLU A 207 23.44 -0.14 28.49
N ASP A 208 23.77 0.91 27.73
CA ASP A 208 23.00 2.13 27.61
C ASP A 208 22.18 2.25 26.30
N THR A 209 22.24 1.22 25.43
CA THR A 209 21.63 1.32 24.09
C THR A 209 20.86 0.07 23.71
N LEU A 210 19.57 0.25 23.47
CA LEU A 210 18.62 -0.80 23.08
C LEU A 210 17.98 -0.47 21.75
N LEU A 211 17.87 -1.48 20.89
CA LEU A 211 17.15 -1.39 19.61
C LEU A 211 15.89 -2.25 19.68
N TYR A 212 14.76 -1.67 19.23
CA TYR A 212 13.52 -2.39 19.08
C TYR A 212 13.10 -2.35 17.61
N VAL A 213 12.75 -3.51 17.05
CA VAL A 213 12.37 -3.66 15.64
C VAL A 213 10.99 -4.32 15.56
N GLY A 214 10.05 -3.65 14.91
CA GLY A 214 8.74 -4.22 14.60
C GLY A 214 8.86 -5.19 13.41
N LYS A 215 8.16 -6.33 13.49
CA LYS A 215 8.19 -7.40 12.47
C LYS A 215 6.92 -7.45 11.61
N ASN A 216 5.89 -6.71 11.97
CA ASN A 216 4.63 -6.55 11.25
C ASN A 216 4.00 -5.19 11.59
N ASN A 217 2.88 -4.83 10.94
CA ASN A 217 2.25 -3.52 11.11
C ASN A 217 1.83 -3.26 12.56
N LYS A 218 1.24 -4.23 13.26
CA LYS A 218 0.84 -4.09 14.68
C LYS A 218 2.05 -3.82 15.57
N GLN A 219 3.16 -4.51 15.34
CA GLN A 219 4.39 -4.29 16.09
C GLN A 219 5.07 -2.98 15.70
N ASN A 220 5.02 -2.57 14.45
CA ASN A 220 5.48 -1.26 13.99
C ASN A 220 4.75 -0.14 14.73
N ASP A 221 3.42 -0.23 14.82
CA ASP A 221 2.60 0.72 15.59
C ASP A 221 2.95 0.69 17.08
N TYR A 222 3.10 -0.50 17.65
CA TYR A 222 3.47 -0.64 19.06
C TYR A 222 4.85 -0.04 19.35
N VAL A 223 5.85 -0.33 18.52
CA VAL A 223 7.21 0.20 18.64
C VAL A 223 7.19 1.72 18.52
N THR A 224 6.46 2.28 17.57
CA THR A 224 6.40 3.72 17.31
C THR A 224 5.62 4.47 18.39
N PHE A 225 4.39 4.02 18.69
CA PHE A 225 3.44 4.81 19.49
C PHE A 225 3.36 4.42 20.97
N LYS A 226 3.89 3.24 21.35
CA LYS A 226 3.87 2.76 22.74
C LYS A 226 5.24 2.65 23.35
N LEU A 227 6.24 2.17 22.60
CA LEU A 227 7.61 2.06 23.09
C LEU A 227 8.43 3.33 22.86
N GLY A 228 8.27 3.98 21.73
CA GLY A 228 8.98 5.20 21.36
C GLY A 228 8.63 6.37 22.27
N ARG A 229 9.64 7.17 22.63
CA ARG A 229 9.54 8.42 23.38
C ARG A 229 10.13 9.55 22.55
N ALA A 230 9.83 10.80 22.91
CA ALA A 230 10.24 11.98 22.15
C ALA A 230 11.76 12.15 21.95
N HIS A 231 12.57 11.56 22.81
CA HIS A 231 14.04 11.60 22.74
C HIS A 231 14.66 10.35 22.10
N ASP A 232 13.87 9.33 21.79
CA ASP A 232 14.37 8.14 21.10
C ASP A 232 14.54 8.42 19.61
N LEU A 233 15.47 7.72 18.96
CA LEU A 233 15.67 7.82 17.52
C LEU A 233 14.79 6.80 16.81
N TRP A 234 13.99 7.28 15.86
CA TRP A 234 13.13 6.46 15.04
C TRP A 234 13.69 6.33 13.62
N PHE A 235 13.66 5.12 13.08
CA PHE A 235 14.15 4.81 11.73
C PHE A 235 13.11 4.01 10.97
N HIS A 236 12.98 4.34 9.71
CA HIS A 236 12.21 3.58 8.72
C HIS A 236 12.79 3.81 7.33
N ALA A 237 12.70 2.80 6.47
CA ALA A 237 13.14 2.92 5.09
C ALA A 237 12.20 3.88 4.32
N LYS A 238 12.77 4.84 3.60
CA LYS A 238 11.99 5.84 2.86
C LYS A 238 11.32 5.22 1.64
N ASN A 239 10.00 5.40 1.51
CA ASN A 239 9.19 5.00 0.36
C ASN A 239 9.20 3.49 0.05
N ILE A 240 9.53 2.66 1.02
CA ILE A 240 9.43 1.19 0.93
C ILE A 240 8.76 0.65 2.19
N PRO A 241 7.90 -0.39 2.08
CA PRO A 241 7.40 -1.12 3.24
C PRO A 241 8.56 -1.73 4.05
N GLY A 242 8.44 -1.73 5.37
CA GLY A 242 9.48 -2.30 6.21
C GLY A 242 9.22 -2.15 7.71
N SER A 243 10.20 -2.56 8.49
CA SER A 243 10.15 -2.48 9.95
C SER A 243 10.33 -1.04 10.44
N HIS A 244 9.56 -0.68 11.47
CA HIS A 244 9.85 0.49 12.28
C HIS A 244 10.87 0.12 13.35
N VAL A 245 11.86 0.96 13.53
CA VAL A 245 12.95 0.74 14.46
C VAL A 245 13.04 1.90 15.43
N ILE A 246 13.12 1.59 16.71
CA ILE A 246 13.39 2.58 17.78
C ILE A 246 14.72 2.26 18.42
N LEU A 247 15.61 3.24 18.43
CA LEU A 247 16.85 3.19 19.21
C LEU A 247 16.66 4.01 20.47
N LYS A 248 16.70 3.32 21.60
CA LYS A 248 16.72 3.91 22.93
C LYS A 248 18.16 4.03 23.40
N THR A 249 18.59 5.23 23.73
CA THR A 249 19.94 5.45 24.27
C THR A 249 19.88 6.53 25.35
N THR A 250 20.70 6.37 26.35
CA THR A 250 20.96 7.42 27.38
C THR A 250 22.09 8.33 26.94
N LEU A 251 22.81 8.00 25.88
CA LEU A 251 23.85 8.84 25.30
C LEU A 251 23.24 10.08 24.64
N PRO A 252 23.90 11.25 24.72
CA PRO A 252 23.44 12.45 24.03
C PRO A 252 23.34 12.18 22.53
N SER A 253 22.23 12.62 21.91
CA SER A 253 22.02 12.49 20.47
C SER A 253 23.17 13.13 19.71
N PRO A 254 23.76 12.48 18.71
CA PRO A 254 24.71 13.13 17.84
C PRO A 254 24.04 14.31 17.15
N ARG A 255 24.66 15.48 17.27
CA ARG A 255 24.22 16.72 16.62
C ARG A 255 24.47 16.67 15.12
#